data_13b2bb0f1a3855355af7d601160bdd4f
#
_entry.id   13b2bb0f1a3855355af7d601160bdd4f
#
_cell.length_a   1.000
_cell.length_b   1.000
_cell.length_c   1.000
_cell.angle_alpha   90.00
_cell.angle_beta   90.00
_cell.angle_gamma   90.00
#
_symmetry.space_group_name_H-M   'P 1'
#
loop_
_entity.id
_entity.type
_entity.pdbx_description
1 polymer ?
#
loop_
_entity_poly.entity_id
_entity_poly.type
_entity_poly.pdbx_seq_one_letter_code
_entity_poly.pdbx_strand_id
1 'polypeptide(L)'
;YTGQNGYAGEFGHTILFPDGRPCPCGNHGCLEQYISEAAVLNDFAAAEGLENVSVERFIQYYQEGSPNARKVMQDFTHYIGISLNTVLHTFNPDVIVINSSFTNYIPGLIDEITSGIQNRLRWYLHVLPAHLQDVSVLMGGISLCSRNFLGISTFKLLDL
;
A
#
# COMPACT_ATOMS: atom_id res chain seq x y z
N TYR A 1 11.82 1.31 14.83
CA TYR A 1 11.14 2.16 15.81
C TYR A 1 9.75 1.62 16.15
N THR A 2 9.54 1.20 17.40
CA THR A 2 8.26 0.57 17.83
C THR A 2 7.34 1.54 18.59
N GLY A 3 7.86 2.70 18.99
CA GLY A 3 7.16 3.57 19.93
C GLY A 3 7.11 2.98 21.35
N GLN A 4 6.58 3.74 22.30
CA GLN A 4 6.55 3.31 23.71
C GLN A 4 5.63 2.09 23.94
N ASN A 5 4.51 2.03 23.22
CA ASN A 5 3.47 1.00 23.39
C ASN A 5 3.35 0.05 22.18
N GLY A 6 4.31 0.05 21.27
CA GLY A 6 4.29 -0.79 20.06
C GLY A 6 3.35 -0.34 18.94
N TYR A 7 2.76 0.84 19.04
CA TYR A 7 1.81 1.36 18.02
C TYR A 7 2.46 2.26 16.97
N ALA A 8 3.78 2.40 16.97
CA ALA A 8 4.45 3.15 15.91
C ALA A 8 4.37 2.39 14.59
N GLY A 9 4.11 3.10 13.50
CA GLY A 9 4.02 2.50 12.17
C GLY A 9 2.59 2.19 11.70
N GLU A 10 1.58 2.40 12.54
CA GLU A 10 0.15 2.29 12.17
C GLU A 10 -0.26 3.41 11.18
N PHE A 11 0.45 3.47 10.06
CA PHE A 11 0.36 4.57 9.10
C PHE A 11 -0.98 4.62 8.37
N GLY A 12 -1.65 3.47 8.23
CA GLY A 12 -3.01 3.37 7.68
C GLY A 12 -4.04 4.17 8.48
N HIS A 13 -3.77 4.47 9.76
CA HIS A 13 -4.66 5.23 10.62
C HIS A 13 -4.35 6.75 10.65
N THR A 14 -3.42 7.24 9.83
CA THR A 14 -3.29 8.68 9.60
C THR A 14 -4.54 9.22 8.90
N ILE A 15 -5.01 10.41 9.30
CA ILE A 15 -6.23 11.00 8.74
C ILE A 15 -5.91 11.61 7.37
N LEU A 16 -6.52 11.05 6.32
CA LEU A 16 -6.46 11.59 4.96
C LEU A 16 -7.54 12.64 4.74
N PHE A 17 -8.76 12.35 5.20
CA PHE A 17 -9.91 13.25 5.11
C PHE A 17 -10.51 13.51 6.49
N PRO A 18 -10.35 14.70 7.06
CA PRO A 18 -11.09 15.04 8.26
C PRO A 18 -12.60 14.79 8.07
N ASP A 19 -13.23 14.16 9.06
CA ASP A 19 -14.66 13.77 9.02
C ASP A 19 -15.07 12.83 7.87
N GLY A 20 -14.11 12.14 7.27
CA GLY A 20 -14.35 11.16 6.20
C GLY A 20 -14.94 9.83 6.69
N ARG A 21 -14.68 8.74 5.96
CA ARG A 21 -15.22 7.41 6.25
C ARG A 21 -14.92 6.97 7.68
N PRO A 22 -15.87 6.33 8.39
CA PRO A 22 -15.60 5.77 9.70
C PRO A 22 -14.54 4.67 9.62
N CYS A 23 -13.66 4.61 10.62
CA CYS A 23 -12.62 3.61 10.72
C CYS A 23 -12.81 2.77 11.99
N PRO A 24 -12.55 1.44 11.95
CA PRO A 24 -12.64 0.58 13.12
C PRO A 24 -11.76 1.01 14.30
N CYS A 25 -10.72 1.82 14.07
CA CYS A 25 -9.88 2.39 15.13
C CYS A 25 -10.59 3.46 15.98
N GLY A 26 -11.82 3.88 15.60
CA GLY A 26 -12.60 4.93 16.26
C GLY A 26 -12.47 6.31 15.63
N ASN A 27 -11.52 6.54 14.72
CA ASN A 27 -11.37 7.77 13.95
C ASN A 27 -12.27 7.80 12.71
N HIS A 28 -12.31 8.95 12.05
CA HIS A 28 -12.90 9.11 10.72
C HIS A 28 -11.82 9.56 9.72
N GLY A 29 -11.95 9.11 8.47
CA GLY A 29 -11.09 9.55 7.37
C GLY A 29 -9.69 8.96 7.35
N CYS A 30 -9.46 7.84 8.05
CA CYS A 30 -8.17 7.14 8.01
C CYS A 30 -7.80 6.71 6.59
N LEU A 31 -6.53 6.84 6.25
CA LEU A 31 -5.95 6.49 4.95
C LEU A 31 -6.35 5.07 4.48
N GLU A 32 -6.31 4.09 5.38
CA GLU A 32 -6.68 2.70 5.11
C GLU A 32 -8.07 2.54 4.48
N GLN A 33 -9.03 3.41 4.87
CA GLN A 33 -10.39 3.38 4.36
C GLN A 33 -10.51 3.82 2.88
N TYR A 34 -9.40 4.23 2.26
CA TYR A 34 -9.33 4.71 0.88
C TYR A 34 -8.32 3.96 0.02
N ILE A 35 -7.28 3.37 0.62
CA ILE A 35 -6.19 2.72 -0.11
C ILE A 35 -6.04 1.23 0.17
N SER A 36 -6.74 0.67 1.17
CA SER A 36 -6.71 -0.78 1.33
C SER A 36 -7.34 -1.48 0.14
N GLU A 37 -6.91 -2.70 -0.13
CA GLU A 37 -7.49 -3.52 -1.20
C GLU A 37 -9.01 -3.63 -1.06
N ALA A 38 -9.49 -3.88 0.16
CA ALA A 38 -10.92 -3.94 0.45
C ALA A 38 -11.64 -2.62 0.13
N ALA A 39 -11.04 -1.47 0.46
CA ALA A 39 -11.63 -0.16 0.15
C ALA A 39 -11.75 0.06 -1.36
N VAL A 40 -10.69 -0.22 -2.12
CA VAL A 40 -10.67 -0.10 -3.58
C VAL A 40 -11.74 -1.00 -4.24
N LEU A 41 -11.81 -2.27 -3.81
CA LEU A 41 -12.79 -3.24 -4.34
C LEU A 41 -14.23 -2.84 -4.00
N ASN A 42 -14.47 -2.33 -2.79
CA ASN A 42 -15.79 -1.85 -2.38
C ASN A 42 -16.22 -0.60 -3.17
N ASP A 43 -15.31 0.34 -3.37
CA ASP A 43 -15.58 1.54 -4.17
C ASP A 43 -15.92 1.18 -5.63
N PHE A 44 -15.18 0.24 -6.20
CA PHE A 44 -15.46 -0.25 -7.54
C PHE A 44 -16.78 -1.02 -7.63
N ALA A 45 -17.04 -1.93 -6.67
CA ALA A 45 -18.30 -2.66 -6.62
C ALA A 45 -19.50 -1.71 -6.52
N ALA A 46 -19.42 -0.69 -5.67
CA ALA A 46 -20.45 0.34 -5.55
C ALA A 46 -20.66 1.13 -6.85
N ALA A 47 -19.58 1.48 -7.56
CA ALA A 47 -19.63 2.20 -8.83
C ALA A 47 -20.23 1.38 -9.98
N GLU A 48 -20.05 0.05 -9.98
CA GLU A 48 -20.61 -0.88 -10.98
C GLU A 48 -21.98 -1.47 -10.57
N GLY A 49 -22.46 -1.22 -9.35
CA GLY A 49 -23.69 -1.81 -8.83
C GLY A 49 -23.56 -3.31 -8.53
N LEU A 50 -22.37 -3.76 -8.15
CA LEU A 50 -22.05 -5.14 -7.80
C LEU A 50 -22.03 -5.33 -6.28
N GLU A 51 -22.37 -6.53 -5.79
CA GLU A 51 -22.31 -6.83 -4.36
C GLU A 51 -20.87 -7.05 -3.87
N ASN A 52 -20.07 -7.79 -4.65
CA ASN A 52 -18.70 -8.14 -4.33
C ASN A 52 -17.85 -8.26 -5.62
N VAL A 53 -16.56 -7.94 -5.51
CA VAL A 53 -15.61 -8.07 -6.60
C VAL A 53 -14.31 -8.63 -6.05
N SER A 54 -13.71 -9.64 -6.72
CA SER A 54 -12.36 -10.10 -6.41
C SER A 54 -11.31 -9.21 -7.08
N VAL A 55 -10.07 -9.29 -6.60
CA VAL A 55 -8.92 -8.57 -7.19
C VAL A 55 -8.77 -8.91 -8.68
N GLU A 56 -8.82 -10.19 -9.02
CA GLU A 56 -8.65 -10.66 -10.40
C GLU A 56 -9.74 -10.08 -11.31
N ARG A 57 -10.97 -10.04 -10.82
CA ARG A 57 -12.09 -9.48 -11.57
C ARG A 57 -11.97 -7.98 -11.74
N PHE A 58 -11.54 -7.26 -10.70
CA PHE A 58 -11.24 -5.83 -10.78
C PHE A 58 -10.15 -5.54 -11.82
N ILE A 59 -9.04 -6.30 -11.77
CA ILE A 59 -7.93 -6.15 -12.72
C ILE A 59 -8.38 -6.40 -14.15
N GLN A 60 -9.25 -7.39 -14.38
CA GLN A 60 -9.84 -7.63 -15.69
C GLN A 60 -10.63 -6.40 -16.19
N TYR A 61 -11.52 -5.83 -15.36
CA TYR A 61 -12.26 -4.60 -15.71
C TYR A 61 -11.31 -3.43 -16.02
N TYR A 62 -10.23 -3.29 -15.23
CA TYR A 62 -9.23 -2.24 -15.46
C TYR A 62 -8.54 -2.42 -16.81
N GLN A 63 -8.12 -3.63 -17.15
CA GLN A 63 -7.47 -3.97 -18.42
C GLN A 63 -8.41 -3.83 -19.63
N GLU A 64 -9.69 -4.17 -19.47
CA GLU A 64 -10.74 -3.94 -20.48
C GLU A 64 -11.10 -2.46 -20.64
N GLY A 65 -10.58 -1.60 -19.77
CA GLY A 65 -10.72 -0.14 -19.89
C GLY A 65 -11.97 0.43 -19.26
N SER A 66 -12.59 -0.27 -18.27
CA SER A 66 -13.74 0.26 -17.53
C SER A 66 -13.46 1.65 -16.98
N PRO A 67 -14.32 2.65 -17.25
CA PRO A 67 -14.16 4.00 -16.72
C PRO A 67 -14.17 4.03 -15.20
N ASN A 68 -15.02 3.21 -14.56
CA ASN A 68 -15.11 3.15 -13.11
C ASN A 68 -13.86 2.52 -12.48
N ALA A 69 -13.32 1.43 -13.07
CA ALA A 69 -12.08 0.83 -12.60
C ALA A 69 -10.90 1.82 -12.72
N ARG A 70 -10.81 2.55 -13.83
CA ARG A 70 -9.79 3.60 -14.02
C ARG A 70 -9.93 4.73 -13.00
N LYS A 71 -11.17 5.19 -12.75
CA LYS A 71 -11.40 6.25 -11.77
C LYS A 71 -10.99 5.84 -10.36
N VAL A 72 -11.40 4.65 -9.92
CA VAL A 72 -11.02 4.13 -8.60
C VAL A 72 -9.51 3.95 -8.48
N MET A 73 -8.84 3.49 -9.54
CA MET A 73 -7.38 3.37 -9.52
C MET A 73 -6.66 4.72 -9.52
N GLN A 74 -7.20 5.74 -10.20
CA GLN A 74 -6.69 7.11 -10.11
C GLN A 74 -6.79 7.68 -8.69
N ASP A 75 -7.90 7.43 -8.00
CA ASP A 75 -8.07 7.85 -6.62
C ASP A 75 -7.08 7.12 -5.69
N PHE A 76 -6.91 5.82 -5.87
CA PHE A 76 -5.92 5.01 -5.16
C PHE A 76 -4.50 5.55 -5.36
N THR A 77 -4.05 5.79 -6.62
CA THR A 77 -2.71 6.32 -6.89
C THR A 77 -2.51 7.71 -6.31
N HIS A 78 -3.53 8.55 -6.38
CA HIS A 78 -3.51 9.89 -5.79
C HIS A 78 -3.34 9.84 -4.26
N TYR A 79 -4.12 9.02 -3.56
CA TYR A 79 -4.06 8.92 -2.11
C TYR A 79 -2.77 8.25 -1.61
N ILE A 80 -2.28 7.25 -2.34
CA ILE A 80 -0.95 6.69 -2.07
C ILE A 80 0.13 7.78 -2.25
N GLY A 81 0.06 8.58 -3.30
CA GLY A 81 1.00 9.69 -3.52
C GLY A 81 1.05 10.67 -2.34
N ILE A 82 -0.12 11.03 -1.79
CA ILE A 82 -0.21 11.87 -0.58
C ILE A 82 0.46 11.18 0.61
N SER A 83 0.18 9.89 0.81
CA SER A 83 0.73 9.12 1.93
C SER A 83 2.24 8.97 1.82
N LEU A 84 2.75 8.68 0.63
CA LEU A 84 4.19 8.58 0.38
C LEU A 84 4.92 9.91 0.64
N ASN A 85 4.29 11.03 0.28
CA ASN A 85 4.84 12.35 0.61
C ASN A 85 4.95 12.55 2.13
N THR A 86 3.97 12.08 2.91
CA THR A 86 4.01 12.12 4.37
C THR A 86 5.11 11.21 4.94
N VAL A 87 5.23 9.98 4.41
CA VAL A 87 6.31 9.05 4.79
C VAL A 87 7.69 9.65 4.50
N LEU A 88 7.85 10.25 3.32
CA LEU A 88 9.10 10.88 2.89
C LEU A 88 9.52 12.00 3.85
N HIS A 89 8.59 12.86 4.26
CA HIS A 89 8.88 13.95 5.18
C HIS A 89 9.07 13.51 6.64
N THR A 90 8.44 12.41 7.04
CA THR A 90 8.51 11.91 8.42
C THR A 90 9.77 11.07 8.66
N PHE A 91 10.09 10.18 7.73
CA PHE A 91 11.12 9.15 7.90
C PHE A 91 12.35 9.35 7.01
N ASN A 92 12.23 10.13 5.93
CA ASN A 92 13.27 10.36 4.95
C ASN A 92 13.97 9.06 4.46
N PRO A 93 13.22 8.06 3.98
CA PRO A 93 13.78 6.78 3.56
C PRO A 93 14.43 6.88 2.18
N ASP A 94 15.43 6.04 1.92
CA ASP A 94 16.02 5.87 0.59
C ASP A 94 15.12 5.01 -0.32
N VAL A 95 14.39 4.05 0.28
CA VAL A 95 13.55 3.10 -0.43
C VAL A 95 12.21 2.94 0.27
N ILE A 96 11.14 2.95 -0.52
CA ILE A 96 9.79 2.56 -0.06
C ILE A 96 9.37 1.34 -0.88
N VAL A 97 8.97 0.27 -0.19
CA VAL A 97 8.45 -0.94 -0.83
C VAL A 97 6.95 -0.99 -0.63
N ILE A 98 6.19 -1.04 -1.73
CA ILE A 98 4.73 -1.16 -1.70
C ILE A 98 4.34 -2.61 -1.95
N ASN A 99 3.66 -3.21 -0.97
CA ASN A 99 3.06 -4.54 -1.11
C ASN A 99 1.56 -4.40 -1.35
N SER A 100 1.13 -4.56 -2.60
CA SER A 100 -0.27 -4.49 -3.01
C SER A 100 -0.48 -5.37 -4.23
N SER A 101 -1.59 -6.11 -4.26
CA SER A 101 -2.00 -6.89 -5.44
C SER A 101 -2.06 -6.02 -6.70
N PHE A 102 -2.52 -4.77 -6.58
CA PHE A 102 -2.61 -3.86 -7.73
C PHE A 102 -1.24 -3.52 -8.32
N THR A 103 -0.23 -3.26 -7.48
CA THR A 103 1.14 -2.96 -7.97
C THR A 103 1.82 -4.16 -8.59
N ASN A 104 1.39 -5.36 -8.25
CA ASN A 104 1.95 -6.61 -8.78
C ASN A 104 1.34 -6.98 -10.15
N TYR A 105 0.05 -6.66 -10.35
CA TYR A 105 -0.70 -7.09 -11.54
C TYR A 105 -0.97 -5.98 -12.56
N ILE A 106 -0.77 -4.71 -12.20
CA ILE A 106 -0.96 -3.57 -13.11
C ILE A 106 0.41 -2.99 -13.50
N PRO A 107 0.91 -3.27 -14.71
CA PRO A 107 2.19 -2.73 -15.17
C PRO A 107 2.18 -1.19 -15.18
N GLY A 108 3.27 -0.60 -14.73
CA GLY A 108 3.44 0.86 -14.70
C GLY A 108 2.76 1.58 -13.53
N LEU A 109 2.00 0.89 -12.68
CA LEU A 109 1.30 1.51 -11.56
C LEU A 109 2.26 2.17 -10.54
N ILE A 110 3.43 1.57 -10.31
CA ILE A 110 4.48 2.16 -9.46
C ILE A 110 4.99 3.48 -10.04
N ASP A 111 5.18 3.54 -11.36
CA ASP A 111 5.61 4.77 -12.04
C ASP A 111 4.54 5.87 -11.95
N GLU A 112 3.27 5.48 -12.09
CA GLU A 112 2.13 6.39 -11.92
C GLU A 112 2.08 6.95 -10.50
N ILE A 113 2.15 6.09 -9.47
CA ILE A 113 2.21 6.49 -8.06
C ILE A 113 3.39 7.44 -7.83
N THR A 114 4.58 7.07 -8.31
CA THR A 114 5.80 7.85 -8.11
C THR A 114 5.72 9.20 -8.82
N SER A 115 5.10 9.27 -10.00
CA SER A 115 4.92 10.52 -10.75
C SER A 115 4.03 11.53 -10.00
N GLY A 116 3.09 11.02 -9.19
CA GLY A 116 2.21 11.84 -8.35
C GLY A 116 2.91 12.53 -7.18
N ILE A 117 4.14 12.12 -6.82
CA ILE A 117 4.90 12.74 -5.73
C ILE A 117 5.51 14.05 -6.22
N GLN A 118 4.88 15.18 -5.92
CA GLN A 118 5.35 16.53 -6.30
C GLN A 118 6.30 17.12 -5.27
N ASN A 119 7.41 16.45 -4.99
CA ASN A 119 8.37 16.89 -3.98
C ASN A 119 9.79 16.97 -4.55
N ARG A 120 10.55 18.00 -4.14
CA ARG A 120 11.96 18.13 -4.53
C ARG A 120 12.83 17.00 -3.98
N LEU A 121 12.44 16.36 -2.86
CA LEU A 121 13.17 15.23 -2.27
C LEU A 121 12.95 13.91 -3.04
N ARG A 122 12.05 13.88 -4.01
CA ARG A 122 11.75 12.70 -4.84
C ARG A 122 12.97 12.16 -5.61
N TRP A 123 13.96 13.00 -5.91
CA TRP A 123 15.07 12.65 -6.79
C TRP A 123 15.94 11.47 -6.30
N TYR A 124 15.97 11.19 -5.00
CA TYR A 124 16.71 10.07 -4.42
C TYR A 124 15.82 8.91 -3.93
N LEU A 125 14.51 9.10 -3.92
CA LEU A 125 13.57 8.10 -3.43
C LEU A 125 13.35 7.00 -4.48
N HIS A 126 13.55 5.75 -4.08
CA HIS A 126 13.18 4.58 -4.84
C HIS A 126 11.87 4.01 -4.32
N VAL A 127 10.84 3.95 -5.17
CA VAL A 127 9.57 3.27 -4.87
C VAL A 127 9.54 1.98 -5.68
N LEU A 128 9.41 0.85 -5.00
CA LEU A 128 9.50 -0.48 -5.59
C LEU A 128 8.25 -1.32 -5.21
N PRO A 129 7.79 -2.23 -6.08
CA PRO A 129 6.83 -3.24 -5.69
C PRO A 129 7.49 -4.29 -4.78
N ALA A 130 6.71 -4.92 -3.91
CA ALA A 130 7.22 -6.01 -3.08
C ALA A 130 7.55 -7.24 -3.93
N HIS A 131 8.78 -7.73 -3.83
CA HIS A 131 9.21 -8.90 -4.60
C HIS A 131 8.55 -10.21 -4.11
N LEU A 132 8.38 -10.35 -2.79
CA LEU A 132 7.80 -11.56 -2.18
C LEU A 132 6.26 -11.57 -2.14
N GLN A 133 5.61 -10.49 -2.53
CA GLN A 133 4.15 -10.37 -2.63
C GLN A 133 3.40 -10.93 -1.40
N ASP A 134 2.50 -11.89 -1.62
CA ASP A 134 1.62 -12.46 -0.59
C ASP A 134 2.36 -13.22 0.52
N VAL A 135 3.57 -13.70 0.23
CA VAL A 135 4.40 -14.42 1.22
C VAL A 135 5.33 -13.51 2.01
N SER A 136 5.37 -12.21 1.72
CA SER A 136 6.31 -11.25 2.34
C SER A 136 6.20 -11.21 3.87
N VAL A 137 4.98 -11.18 4.41
CA VAL A 137 4.72 -11.16 5.86
C VAL A 137 5.18 -12.46 6.52
N LEU A 138 4.84 -13.60 5.91
CA LEU A 138 5.24 -14.93 6.39
C LEU A 138 6.77 -15.06 6.40
N MET A 139 7.42 -14.69 5.31
CA MET A 139 8.89 -14.75 5.20
C MET A 139 9.59 -13.81 6.16
N GLY A 140 9.03 -12.63 6.40
CA GLY A 140 9.49 -11.70 7.44
C GLY A 140 9.41 -12.30 8.83
N GLY A 141 8.28 -12.93 9.18
CA GLY A 141 8.10 -13.65 10.45
C GLY A 141 9.09 -14.81 10.62
N ILE A 142 9.24 -15.64 9.58
CA ILE A 142 10.22 -16.76 9.58
C ILE A 142 11.64 -16.20 9.78
N SER A 143 12.02 -15.14 9.09
CA SER A 143 13.33 -14.51 9.22
C SER A 143 13.59 -14.02 10.66
N LEU A 144 12.62 -13.35 11.28
CA LEU A 144 12.72 -12.88 12.65
C LEU A 144 12.85 -14.02 13.65
N CYS A 145 12.03 -15.06 13.54
CA CYS A 145 12.08 -16.24 14.39
C CYS A 145 13.41 -16.98 14.24
N SER A 146 13.87 -17.19 13.01
CA SER A 146 15.13 -17.88 12.72
C SER A 146 16.34 -17.09 13.27
N ARG A 147 16.35 -15.77 13.09
CA ARG A 147 17.41 -14.92 13.67
C ARG A 147 17.47 -15.03 15.19
N ASN A 148 16.32 -14.96 15.87
CA ASN A 148 16.26 -15.06 17.31
C ASN A 148 16.67 -16.44 17.81
N PHE A 149 16.20 -17.51 17.15
CA PHE A 149 16.49 -18.88 17.55
C PHE A 149 17.97 -19.28 17.31
N LEU A 150 18.51 -18.88 16.16
CA LEU A 150 19.88 -19.25 15.76
C LEU A 150 20.94 -18.24 16.26
N GLY A 151 20.53 -17.11 16.82
CA GLY A 151 21.45 -16.06 17.27
C GLY A 151 22.25 -15.40 16.14
N ILE A 152 21.75 -15.42 14.90
CA ILE A 152 22.41 -14.83 13.72
C ILE A 152 21.93 -13.41 13.46
N SER A 153 22.84 -12.52 13.05
CA SER A 153 22.52 -11.11 12.78
C SER A 153 22.02 -10.86 11.35
N THR A 154 22.41 -11.72 10.42
CA THR A 154 22.07 -11.58 8.98
C THR A 154 21.54 -12.90 8.43
N PHE A 155 20.49 -12.80 7.62
CA PHE A 155 19.90 -13.92 6.91
C PHE A 155 19.83 -13.54 5.41
N LYS A 156 20.48 -14.32 4.56
CA LYS A 156 20.30 -14.21 3.10
C LYS A 156 19.35 -15.31 2.67
N LEU A 157 18.18 -14.93 2.17
CA LEU A 157 17.38 -15.85 1.35
C LEU A 157 18.19 -16.09 0.06
N LEU A 158 18.54 -17.33 -0.20
CA LEU A 158 19.06 -17.72 -1.51
C LEU A 158 17.94 -17.49 -2.53
N ASP A 159 18.31 -17.01 -3.71
CA ASP A 159 17.40 -16.69 -4.80
C ASP A 159 16.38 -17.84 -5.00
N LEU A 160 15.11 -17.53 -4.73
CA LEU A 160 13.95 -18.38 -5.06
C LEU A 160 13.46 -18.02 -6.45
#